data_738b50756b351e8b9a3cd1e3ee69a2bb
#
_entry.id   738b50756b351e8b9a3cd1e3ee69a2bb
#
_cell.length_a   1.000
_cell.length_b   1.000
_cell.length_c   1.000
_cell.angle_alpha   90.00
_cell.angle_beta   90.00
_cell.angle_gamma   90.00
#
_symmetry.space_group_name_H-M   'P 1'
#
loop_
_entity.id
_entity.type
_entity.pdbx_description
1 polymer ?
#
loop_
_entity_poly.entity_id
_entity_poly.type
_entity_poly.pdbx_seq_one_letter_code
_entity_poly.pdbx_strand_id
1 'polypeptide(L)'
;MLTFQEVILRLQQYWNGQGCALLQPIDIEVGAGTSHTATFLRALGPEPWRAAYVQPSRRPKDARYGENPNRLHQHHQFQVVLKPAPTDIVDRYLGSLRALGIDTEVNDIRFVEDNWENPTLGAWGLGWEVWMNGMEVTQFTYFQQIGGLECKPITGEITYGLERLTMYLQNCDNVFDLVYTKWQDASGEHILTYGDVFHQNEVEQSHYNFEASDPEKLLKQFDYFESEAKRLMDLN
;
A
#
# COMPACT_ATOMS: atom_id res chain seq x y z
N MET A 1 2.68 -12.11 19.71
CA MET A 1 2.55 -10.77 19.06
C MET A 1 3.39 -10.81 17.80
N LEU A 2 2.78 -10.50 16.62
CA LEU A 2 3.49 -10.49 15.36
C LEU A 2 4.33 -9.21 15.22
N THR A 3 5.56 -9.35 14.70
CA THR A 3 6.38 -8.23 14.27
C THR A 3 5.88 -7.68 12.93
N PHE A 4 6.28 -6.46 12.56
CA PHE A 4 5.95 -5.87 11.25
C PHE A 4 6.37 -6.78 10.10
N GLN A 5 7.56 -7.35 10.19
CA GLN A 5 8.10 -8.28 9.21
C GLN A 5 7.27 -9.58 9.12
N GLU A 6 6.82 -10.13 10.26
CA GLU A 6 5.98 -11.33 10.28
C GLU A 6 4.58 -11.08 9.70
N VAL A 7 4.02 -9.86 9.86
CA VAL A 7 2.76 -9.49 9.21
C VAL A 7 2.90 -9.58 7.69
N ILE A 8 3.98 -9.01 7.13
CA ILE A 8 4.28 -9.11 5.70
C ILE A 8 4.39 -10.57 5.25
N LEU A 9 5.21 -11.35 5.93
CA LEU A 9 5.46 -12.75 5.58
C LEU A 9 4.18 -13.59 5.61
N ARG A 10 3.31 -13.37 6.60
CA ARG A 10 2.02 -14.10 6.70
C ARG A 10 1.04 -13.70 5.60
N LEU A 11 0.94 -12.42 5.27
CA LEU A 11 0.13 -11.98 4.13
C LEU A 11 0.65 -12.53 2.82
N GLN A 12 1.96 -12.54 2.59
CA GLN A 12 2.57 -13.15 1.42
C GLN A 12 2.24 -14.65 1.35
N GLN A 13 2.41 -15.37 2.45
CA GLN A 13 2.09 -16.81 2.48
C GLN A 13 0.61 -17.07 2.22
N TYR A 14 -0.28 -16.29 2.83
CA TYR A 14 -1.72 -16.43 2.63
C TYR A 14 -2.11 -16.20 1.17
N TRP A 15 -1.70 -15.08 0.58
CA TRP A 15 -2.07 -14.72 -0.78
C TRP A 15 -1.39 -15.60 -1.84
N ASN A 16 -0.18 -16.10 -1.57
CA ASN A 16 0.41 -17.16 -2.39
C ASN A 16 -0.48 -18.41 -2.39
N GLY A 17 -1.00 -18.83 -1.23
CA GLY A 17 -1.95 -19.92 -1.11
C GLY A 17 -3.28 -19.68 -1.85
N GLN A 18 -3.66 -18.42 -2.08
CA GLN A 18 -4.82 -18.02 -2.89
C GLN A 18 -4.49 -17.92 -4.40
N GLY A 19 -3.30 -18.31 -4.81
CA GLY A 19 -2.84 -18.35 -6.20
C GLY A 19 -2.33 -17.01 -6.74
N CYS A 20 -1.93 -16.09 -5.87
CA CYS A 20 -1.28 -14.85 -6.27
C CYS A 20 0.21 -15.07 -6.52
N ALA A 21 0.72 -14.51 -7.63
CA ALA A 21 2.15 -14.34 -7.85
C ALA A 21 2.69 -13.30 -6.86
N LEU A 22 3.72 -13.63 -6.10
CA LEU A 22 4.40 -12.69 -5.22
C LEU A 22 5.42 -11.89 -6.02
N LEU A 23 5.20 -10.60 -6.12
CA LEU A 23 6.06 -9.69 -6.87
C LEU A 23 6.89 -8.81 -5.95
N GLN A 24 7.96 -8.25 -6.49
CA GLN A 24 8.74 -7.21 -5.83
C GLN A 24 8.07 -5.84 -6.04
N PRO A 25 8.34 -4.84 -5.18
CA PRO A 25 7.87 -3.48 -5.41
C PRO A 25 8.40 -2.95 -6.75
N ILE A 26 7.68 -1.99 -7.34
CA ILE A 26 8.24 -1.23 -8.46
C ILE A 26 9.41 -0.37 -7.96
N ASP A 27 10.47 -0.25 -8.78
CA ASP A 27 11.73 0.41 -8.44
C ASP A 27 11.76 1.92 -8.77
N ILE A 28 10.58 2.52 -8.89
CA ILE A 28 10.41 3.97 -9.03
C ILE A 28 9.55 4.50 -7.89
N GLU A 29 9.66 5.80 -7.64
CA GLU A 29 8.87 6.48 -6.61
C GLU A 29 7.40 6.56 -7.00
N VAL A 30 6.51 6.04 -6.14
CA VAL A 30 5.06 6.03 -6.35
C VAL A 30 4.32 6.41 -5.08
N GLY A 31 3.14 7.01 -5.23
CA GLY A 31 2.29 7.42 -4.10
C GLY A 31 1.31 6.37 -3.62
N ALA A 32 1.18 5.26 -4.35
CA ALA A 32 0.28 4.15 -4.00
C ALA A 32 0.70 2.85 -4.69
N GLY A 33 0.32 1.72 -4.10
CA GLY A 33 0.52 0.39 -4.69
C GLY A 33 -0.17 0.24 -6.05
N THR A 34 -1.30 0.92 -6.25
CA THR A 34 -2.01 0.97 -7.54
C THR A 34 -1.15 1.48 -8.69
N SER A 35 -0.17 2.34 -8.42
CA SER A 35 0.74 2.88 -9.44
C SER A 35 1.79 1.88 -9.94
N HIS A 36 1.89 0.71 -9.33
CA HIS A 36 2.68 -0.39 -9.87
C HIS A 36 2.06 -0.93 -11.16
N THR A 37 2.87 -1.17 -12.19
CA THR A 37 2.42 -1.70 -13.48
C THR A 37 1.67 -3.02 -13.37
N ALA A 38 1.99 -3.83 -12.36
CA ALA A 38 1.28 -5.09 -12.05
C ALA A 38 -0.16 -4.88 -11.60
N THR A 39 -0.54 -3.67 -11.19
CA THR A 39 -1.93 -3.30 -10.91
C THR A 39 -2.54 -2.54 -12.08
N PHE A 40 -2.12 -1.30 -12.35
CA PHE A 40 -2.88 -0.46 -13.28
C PHE A 40 -2.83 -0.94 -14.73
N LEU A 41 -1.68 -1.42 -15.25
CA LEU A 41 -1.62 -1.97 -16.61
C LEU A 41 -2.29 -3.35 -16.72
N ARG A 42 -2.13 -4.18 -15.69
CA ARG A 42 -2.70 -5.52 -15.69
C ARG A 42 -4.20 -5.57 -15.40
N ALA A 43 -4.78 -4.48 -14.89
CA ALA A 43 -6.23 -4.34 -14.79
C ALA A 43 -6.90 -4.22 -16.17
N LEU A 44 -6.16 -3.74 -17.18
CA LEU A 44 -6.61 -3.69 -18.57
C LEU A 44 -6.48 -5.05 -19.28
N GLY A 45 -7.25 -5.22 -20.34
CA GLY A 45 -7.24 -6.45 -21.14
C GLY A 45 -8.01 -7.62 -20.52
N PRO A 46 -8.25 -8.68 -21.30
CA PRO A 46 -9.10 -9.81 -20.88
C PRO A 46 -8.36 -10.88 -20.06
N GLU A 47 -7.02 -10.88 -20.04
CA GLU A 47 -6.24 -11.95 -19.45
C GLU A 47 -6.40 -12.00 -17.92
N PRO A 48 -6.63 -13.20 -17.34
CA PRO A 48 -6.67 -13.37 -15.90
C PRO A 48 -5.34 -12.96 -15.26
N TRP A 49 -5.41 -12.34 -14.08
CA TRP A 49 -4.22 -11.91 -13.36
C TRP A 49 -4.43 -11.99 -11.84
N ARG A 50 -3.43 -12.47 -11.12
CA ARG A 50 -3.41 -12.49 -9.65
C ARG A 50 -2.01 -12.19 -9.16
N ALA A 51 -1.87 -11.14 -8.38
CA ALA A 51 -0.58 -10.74 -7.82
C ALA A 51 -0.74 -10.18 -6.41
N ALA A 52 0.33 -10.28 -5.62
CA ALA A 52 0.43 -9.64 -4.32
C ALA A 52 1.87 -9.15 -4.10
N TYR A 53 2.03 -7.98 -3.51
CA TYR A 53 3.34 -7.37 -3.26
C TYR A 53 3.26 -6.30 -2.18
N VAL A 54 4.41 -6.00 -1.57
CA VAL A 54 4.57 -4.82 -0.72
C VAL A 54 5.04 -3.67 -1.59
N GLN A 55 4.40 -2.50 -1.48
CA GLN A 55 4.83 -1.30 -2.17
C GLN A 55 5.07 -0.18 -1.17
N PRO A 56 6.33 0.25 -0.97
CA PRO A 56 6.62 1.51 -0.31
C PRO A 56 5.97 2.66 -1.09
N SER A 57 5.13 3.42 -0.43
CA SER A 57 4.35 4.50 -1.06
C SER A 57 4.75 5.82 -0.43
N ARG A 58 5.11 6.79 -1.26
CA ARG A 58 5.60 8.10 -0.81
C ARG A 58 4.56 9.18 -1.05
N ARG A 59 4.26 9.93 0.01
CA ARG A 59 3.30 11.03 0.00
C ARG A 59 3.94 12.27 0.64
N PRO A 60 4.67 13.08 -0.12
CA PRO A 60 5.41 14.24 0.41
C PRO A 60 4.57 15.17 1.27
N LYS A 61 3.30 15.42 0.89
CA LYS A 61 2.37 16.27 1.64
C LYS A 61 2.01 15.74 3.04
N ASP A 62 2.22 14.45 3.29
CA ASP A 62 1.92 13.80 4.56
C ASP A 62 3.12 13.77 5.52
N ALA A 63 4.28 14.27 5.11
CA ALA A 63 5.47 14.39 5.95
C ALA A 63 5.20 15.23 7.21
N ARG A 64 5.72 14.80 8.35
CA ARG A 64 5.52 15.44 9.68
C ARG A 64 6.78 15.37 10.55
N TYR A 65 7.97 15.37 9.96
CA TYR A 65 9.26 15.36 10.66
C TYR A 65 9.44 14.17 11.65
N GLY A 66 8.70 13.08 11.46
CA GLY A 66 8.68 11.96 12.40
C GLY A 66 7.96 12.25 13.72
N GLU A 67 7.25 13.36 13.84
CA GLU A 67 6.59 13.80 15.09
C GLU A 67 5.14 13.30 15.21
N ASN A 68 4.53 12.84 14.11
CA ASN A 68 3.15 12.35 14.13
C ASN A 68 3.11 10.82 14.25
N PRO A 69 2.35 10.27 15.19
CA PRO A 69 2.33 8.83 15.45
C PRO A 69 1.65 7.98 14.35
N ASN A 70 0.87 8.61 13.46
CA ASN A 70 0.04 7.89 12.48
C ASN A 70 0.20 8.37 11.04
N ARG A 71 0.90 9.51 10.81
CA ARG A 71 1.04 10.09 9.48
C ARG A 71 2.50 10.15 9.07
N LEU A 72 2.80 9.51 7.93
CA LEU A 72 4.15 9.30 7.43
C LEU A 72 4.28 9.83 6.00
N HIS A 73 5.47 10.34 5.67
CA HIS A 73 5.88 10.59 4.29
C HIS A 73 5.89 9.31 3.46
N GLN A 74 6.48 8.23 4.03
CA GLN A 74 6.53 6.92 3.41
C GLN A 74 5.82 5.88 4.28
N HIS A 75 4.89 5.14 3.69
CA HIS A 75 4.24 4.00 4.33
C HIS A 75 4.24 2.79 3.39
N HIS A 76 4.01 1.60 3.94
CA HIS A 76 4.02 0.35 3.19
C HIS A 76 2.58 -0.12 2.95
N GLN A 77 2.24 -0.30 1.69
CA GLN A 77 0.99 -0.92 1.30
C GLN A 77 1.25 -2.37 0.88
N PHE A 78 0.49 -3.31 1.46
CA PHE A 78 0.42 -4.65 0.91
C PHE A 78 -0.71 -4.68 -0.09
N GLN A 79 -0.35 -4.86 -1.35
CA GLN A 79 -1.24 -4.77 -2.50
C GLN A 79 -1.62 -6.16 -2.99
N VAL A 80 -2.91 -6.39 -3.26
CA VAL A 80 -3.42 -7.60 -3.89
C VAL A 80 -4.29 -7.23 -5.08
N VAL A 81 -4.09 -7.94 -6.19
CA VAL A 81 -4.81 -7.72 -7.45
C VAL A 81 -5.38 -9.04 -7.92
N LEU A 82 -6.68 -9.07 -8.16
CA LEU A 82 -7.42 -10.25 -8.60
C LEU A 82 -8.27 -9.92 -9.84
N LYS A 83 -7.93 -10.47 -10.99
CA LYS A 83 -8.66 -10.32 -12.24
C LYS A 83 -9.01 -11.68 -12.87
N PRO A 84 -10.29 -11.97 -13.14
CA PRO A 84 -11.45 -11.20 -12.69
C PRO A 84 -11.57 -11.14 -11.18
N ALA A 85 -12.24 -10.10 -10.67
CA ALA A 85 -12.56 -9.99 -9.24
C ALA A 85 -13.41 -11.20 -8.84
N PRO A 86 -12.97 -12.04 -7.88
CA PRO A 86 -13.78 -13.18 -7.44
C PRO A 86 -14.97 -12.70 -6.62
N THR A 87 -16.08 -13.45 -6.68
CA THR A 87 -17.31 -13.13 -5.93
C THR A 87 -17.13 -13.25 -4.43
N ASP A 88 -16.17 -14.05 -3.98
CA ASP A 88 -15.80 -14.30 -2.57
C ASP A 88 -14.60 -13.46 -2.08
N ILE A 89 -14.30 -12.33 -2.75
CA ILE A 89 -13.12 -11.52 -2.42
C ILE A 89 -13.14 -11.00 -0.97
N VAL A 90 -14.33 -10.66 -0.44
CA VAL A 90 -14.50 -10.21 0.95
C VAL A 90 -14.19 -11.34 1.93
N ASP A 91 -14.67 -12.55 1.65
CA ASP A 91 -14.39 -13.74 2.49
C ASP A 91 -12.89 -14.07 2.49
N ARG A 92 -12.23 -13.96 1.34
CA ARG A 92 -10.76 -14.10 1.24
C ARG A 92 -10.03 -13.04 2.05
N TYR A 93 -10.48 -11.80 1.98
CA TYR A 93 -9.91 -10.75 2.81
C TYR A 93 -10.05 -11.04 4.31
N LEU A 94 -11.27 -11.36 4.77
CA LEU A 94 -11.49 -11.75 6.17
C LEU A 94 -10.66 -12.98 6.56
N GLY A 95 -10.47 -13.93 5.63
CA GLY A 95 -9.56 -15.06 5.79
C GLY A 95 -8.10 -14.62 6.02
N SER A 96 -7.64 -13.57 5.32
CA SER A 96 -6.30 -13.03 5.52
C SER A 96 -6.13 -12.38 6.90
N LEU A 97 -7.15 -11.69 7.41
CA LEU A 97 -7.12 -11.14 8.77
C LEU A 97 -7.04 -12.26 9.82
N ARG A 98 -7.82 -13.33 9.64
CA ARG A 98 -7.73 -14.53 10.51
C ARG A 98 -6.36 -15.19 10.45
N ALA A 99 -5.71 -15.21 9.28
CA ALA A 99 -4.34 -15.73 9.14
C ALA A 99 -3.30 -14.89 9.91
N LEU A 100 -3.58 -13.61 10.14
CA LEU A 100 -2.78 -12.75 11.02
C LEU A 100 -3.11 -12.95 12.52
N GLY A 101 -4.12 -13.75 12.83
CA GLY A 101 -4.59 -13.97 14.22
C GLY A 101 -5.65 -12.97 14.70
N ILE A 102 -6.24 -12.20 13.77
CA ILE A 102 -7.35 -11.29 14.09
C ILE A 102 -8.65 -12.10 14.11
N ASP A 103 -9.33 -12.07 15.24
CA ASP A 103 -10.66 -12.66 15.36
C ASP A 103 -11.70 -11.71 14.75
N THR A 104 -12.22 -12.10 13.61
CA THR A 104 -13.18 -11.30 12.83
C THR A 104 -14.61 -11.33 13.40
N GLU A 105 -14.88 -12.14 14.42
CA GLU A 105 -16.19 -12.20 15.10
C GLU A 105 -16.24 -11.30 16.33
N VAL A 106 -15.07 -11.01 16.92
CA VAL A 106 -14.95 -10.19 18.13
C VAL A 106 -14.65 -8.73 17.78
N ASN A 107 -13.93 -8.49 16.69
CA ASN A 107 -13.56 -7.14 16.25
C ASN A 107 -14.66 -6.48 15.41
N ASP A 108 -14.91 -5.21 15.67
CA ASP A 108 -15.84 -4.39 14.88
C ASP A 108 -15.20 -4.08 13.50
N ILE A 109 -15.57 -4.85 12.48
CA ILE A 109 -15.10 -4.68 11.11
C ILE A 109 -16.24 -4.10 10.28
N ARG A 110 -16.02 -2.90 9.74
CA ARG A 110 -16.99 -2.18 8.93
C ARG A 110 -16.47 -1.94 7.53
N PHE A 111 -17.33 -2.18 6.55
CA PHE A 111 -17.10 -1.81 5.16
C PHE A 111 -17.89 -0.53 4.89
N VAL A 112 -17.16 0.57 4.69
CA VAL A 112 -17.73 1.88 4.45
C VAL A 112 -17.54 2.23 2.99
N GLU A 113 -18.62 2.58 2.28
CA GLU A 113 -18.55 2.92 0.87
C GLU A 113 -17.60 4.09 0.64
N ASP A 114 -16.64 3.89 -0.25
CA ASP A 114 -15.68 4.90 -0.69
C ASP A 114 -15.33 4.67 -2.18
N ASN A 115 -15.89 5.51 -3.04
CA ASN A 115 -15.60 5.47 -4.46
C ASN A 115 -14.24 6.09 -4.73
N TRP A 116 -13.32 5.24 -5.20
CA TRP A 116 -11.94 5.60 -5.41
C TRP A 116 -11.70 6.23 -6.78
N GLU A 117 -10.92 7.31 -6.82
CA GLU A 117 -10.48 7.99 -8.03
C GLU A 117 -8.98 8.30 -8.01
N ASN A 118 -8.34 8.18 -9.16
CA ASN A 118 -6.98 8.62 -9.39
C ASN A 118 -6.87 9.35 -10.73
N PRO A 119 -6.95 10.68 -10.75
CA PRO A 119 -6.88 11.47 -11.97
C PRO A 119 -5.59 11.28 -12.76
N THR A 120 -4.45 11.06 -12.09
CA THR A 120 -3.16 10.83 -12.75
C THR A 120 -3.17 9.57 -13.60
N LEU A 121 -3.86 8.52 -13.15
CA LEU A 121 -4.00 7.27 -13.88
C LEU A 121 -5.24 7.28 -14.79
N GLY A 122 -6.04 8.35 -14.81
CA GLY A 122 -7.34 8.36 -15.49
C GLY A 122 -8.23 7.21 -15.03
N ALA A 123 -8.18 6.90 -13.73
CA ALA A 123 -8.77 5.71 -13.16
C ALA A 123 -9.84 6.04 -12.13
N TRP A 124 -10.86 5.18 -12.06
CA TRP A 124 -11.84 5.18 -10.98
C TRP A 124 -12.40 3.78 -10.73
N GLY A 125 -12.95 3.59 -9.56
CA GLY A 125 -13.55 2.32 -9.16
C GLY A 125 -14.55 2.47 -8.03
N LEU A 126 -15.46 1.51 -7.93
CA LEU A 126 -16.32 1.34 -6.76
C LEU A 126 -15.51 0.70 -5.65
N GLY A 127 -15.73 1.11 -4.40
CA GLY A 127 -14.92 0.55 -3.34
C GLY A 127 -15.46 0.77 -1.94
N TRP A 128 -14.67 0.28 -1.00
CA TRP A 128 -14.90 0.42 0.43
C TRP A 128 -13.59 0.67 1.17
N GLU A 129 -13.67 1.53 2.17
CA GLU A 129 -12.72 1.50 3.27
C GLU A 129 -13.12 0.40 4.26
N VAL A 130 -12.16 -0.37 4.72
CA VAL A 130 -12.37 -1.32 5.81
C VAL A 130 -11.83 -0.71 7.10
N TRP A 131 -12.76 -0.46 8.02
CA TRP A 131 -12.47 0.06 9.35
C TRP A 131 -12.49 -1.07 10.36
N MET A 132 -11.46 -1.17 11.16
CA MET A 132 -11.36 -2.12 12.27
C MET A 132 -11.24 -1.37 13.58
N ASN A 133 -12.23 -1.53 14.46
CA ASN A 133 -12.32 -0.85 15.76
C ASN A 133 -12.10 0.67 15.67
N GLY A 134 -12.63 1.30 14.61
CA GLY A 134 -12.55 2.75 14.41
C GLY A 134 -11.31 3.26 13.70
N MET A 135 -10.42 2.38 13.21
CA MET A 135 -9.28 2.73 12.37
C MET A 135 -9.43 2.10 10.99
N GLU A 136 -9.28 2.91 9.94
CA GLU A 136 -9.16 2.42 8.56
C GLU A 136 -7.86 1.63 8.40
N VAL A 137 -7.96 0.37 8.00
CA VAL A 137 -6.81 -0.54 7.83
C VAL A 137 -6.63 -1.02 6.40
N THR A 138 -7.65 -0.94 5.56
CA THR A 138 -7.62 -1.47 4.19
C THR A 138 -8.57 -0.70 3.28
N GLN A 139 -8.18 -0.55 2.02
CA GLN A 139 -9.00 -0.05 0.92
C GLN A 139 -9.29 -1.18 -0.06
N PHE A 140 -10.55 -1.35 -0.45
CA PHE A 140 -10.98 -2.15 -1.59
C PHE A 140 -11.31 -1.28 -2.78
N THR A 141 -10.97 -1.74 -3.99
CA THR A 141 -11.34 -1.06 -5.23
C THR A 141 -11.73 -2.09 -6.29
N TYR A 142 -12.87 -1.90 -6.91
CA TYR A 142 -13.27 -2.60 -8.13
C TYR A 142 -13.10 -1.64 -9.30
N PHE A 143 -12.01 -1.80 -10.05
CA PHE A 143 -11.69 -0.90 -11.15
C PHE A 143 -12.74 -0.95 -12.24
N GLN A 144 -13.31 0.21 -12.53
CA GLN A 144 -14.25 0.40 -13.64
C GLN A 144 -13.53 0.92 -14.87
N GLN A 145 -12.51 1.78 -14.66
CA GLN A 145 -11.77 2.43 -15.73
C GLN A 145 -10.33 2.69 -15.30
N ILE A 146 -9.41 2.55 -16.25
CA ILE A 146 -7.99 2.96 -16.12
C ILE A 146 -7.55 3.54 -17.45
N GLY A 147 -6.89 4.72 -17.42
CA GLY A 147 -6.43 5.42 -18.63
C GLY A 147 -7.56 5.78 -19.59
N GLY A 148 -8.78 5.99 -19.09
CA GLY A 148 -9.95 6.22 -19.93
C GLY A 148 -10.54 4.96 -20.57
N LEU A 149 -9.96 3.77 -20.33
CA LEU A 149 -10.40 2.49 -20.88
C LEU A 149 -11.18 1.70 -19.82
N GLU A 150 -12.31 1.12 -20.24
CA GLU A 150 -13.09 0.24 -19.36
C GLU A 150 -12.33 -1.03 -18.97
N CYS A 151 -12.40 -1.41 -17.70
CA CYS A 151 -11.85 -2.66 -17.20
C CYS A 151 -12.82 -3.82 -17.42
N LYS A 152 -12.51 -4.69 -18.36
CA LYS A 152 -13.29 -5.90 -18.66
C LYS A 152 -12.37 -7.11 -18.84
N PRO A 153 -12.46 -8.11 -17.92
CA PRO A 153 -13.34 -8.17 -16.73
C PRO A 153 -12.91 -7.18 -15.64
N ILE A 154 -13.83 -6.90 -14.69
CA ILE A 154 -13.56 -6.06 -13.52
C ILE A 154 -12.43 -6.68 -12.71
N THR A 155 -11.49 -5.84 -12.31
CA THR A 155 -10.37 -6.19 -11.43
C THR A 155 -10.66 -5.74 -10.01
N GLY A 156 -10.50 -6.64 -9.05
CA GLY A 156 -10.54 -6.32 -7.62
C GLY A 156 -9.15 -6.03 -7.08
N GLU A 157 -9.02 -4.95 -6.34
CA GLU A 157 -7.82 -4.55 -5.61
C GLU A 157 -8.09 -4.55 -4.12
N ILE A 158 -7.12 -5.01 -3.34
CA ILE A 158 -7.11 -4.90 -1.88
C ILE A 158 -5.79 -4.25 -1.47
N THR A 159 -5.87 -3.12 -0.77
CA THR A 159 -4.71 -2.36 -0.34
C THR A 159 -4.69 -2.28 1.18
N TYR A 160 -3.84 -3.06 1.83
CA TYR A 160 -3.66 -3.02 3.28
C TYR A 160 -2.68 -1.90 3.66
N GLY A 161 -3.02 -1.11 4.67
CA GLY A 161 -2.08 -0.22 5.36
C GLY A 161 -1.29 -1.01 6.41
N LEU A 162 -0.07 -1.42 6.09
CA LEU A 162 0.70 -2.36 6.93
C LEU A 162 1.01 -1.78 8.32
N GLU A 163 1.34 -0.50 8.41
CA GLU A 163 1.63 0.17 9.68
C GLU A 163 0.40 0.15 10.60
N ARG A 164 -0.75 0.61 10.11
CA ARG A 164 -2.00 0.65 10.88
C ARG A 164 -2.45 -0.74 11.33
N LEU A 165 -2.35 -1.72 10.42
CA LEU A 165 -2.69 -3.10 10.72
C LEU A 165 -1.76 -3.68 11.80
N THR A 166 -0.46 -3.38 11.74
CA THR A 166 0.52 -3.83 12.73
C THR A 166 0.36 -3.11 14.07
N MET A 167 0.06 -1.79 14.05
CA MET A 167 -0.26 -1.03 15.27
C MET A 167 -1.42 -1.68 16.04
N TYR A 168 -2.45 -2.08 15.31
CA TYR A 168 -3.57 -2.81 15.91
C TYR A 168 -3.12 -4.14 16.54
N LEU A 169 -2.37 -4.96 15.77
CA LEU A 169 -1.90 -6.29 16.21
C LEU A 169 -0.93 -6.21 17.42
N GLN A 170 -0.17 -5.14 17.53
CA GLN A 170 0.78 -4.92 18.62
C GLN A 170 0.19 -4.09 19.76
N ASN A 171 -1.06 -3.58 19.61
CA ASN A 171 -1.69 -2.65 20.55
C ASN A 171 -0.77 -1.47 20.85
N CYS A 172 -0.33 -0.78 19.80
CA CYS A 172 0.64 0.30 19.83
C CYS A 172 0.03 1.57 19.22
N ASP A 173 0.17 2.70 19.91
CA ASP A 173 -0.44 3.98 19.51
C ASP A 173 0.52 4.86 18.68
N ASN A 174 1.78 4.48 18.57
CA ASN A 174 2.78 5.20 17.81
C ASN A 174 3.49 4.25 16.83
N VAL A 175 3.45 4.57 15.54
CA VAL A 175 4.06 3.77 14.49
C VAL A 175 5.55 3.52 14.70
N PHE A 176 6.29 4.47 15.28
CA PHE A 176 7.73 4.34 15.50
C PHE A 176 8.09 3.34 16.60
N ASP A 177 7.14 3.02 17.49
CA ASP A 177 7.33 2.04 18.57
C ASP A 177 7.00 0.60 18.12
N LEU A 178 6.51 0.40 16.90
CA LEU A 178 6.24 -0.92 16.35
C LEU A 178 7.50 -1.79 16.37
N VAL A 179 7.38 -3.00 16.87
CA VAL A 179 8.43 -4.02 16.73
C VAL A 179 8.51 -4.42 15.26
N TYR A 180 9.59 -4.00 14.59
CA TYR A 180 9.84 -4.32 13.19
C TYR A 180 10.29 -5.78 13.04
N THR A 181 11.29 -6.17 13.81
CA THR A 181 11.77 -7.55 13.95
C THR A 181 12.46 -7.75 15.29
N LYS A 182 12.69 -9.02 15.65
CA LYS A 182 13.47 -9.40 16.81
C LYS A 182 14.29 -10.64 16.53
N TRP A 183 15.42 -10.76 17.21
CA TRP A 183 16.29 -11.94 17.13
C TRP A 183 16.93 -12.22 18.48
N GLN A 184 17.45 -13.43 18.62
CA GLN A 184 18.16 -13.90 19.81
C GLN A 184 19.59 -14.24 19.42
N ASP A 185 20.57 -13.79 20.22
CA ASP A 185 21.96 -14.22 20.10
C ASP A 185 22.58 -14.48 21.48
N ALA A 186 23.91 -14.64 21.54
CA ALA A 186 24.62 -14.93 22.78
C ALA A 186 24.58 -13.79 23.84
N SER A 187 24.27 -12.56 23.40
CA SER A 187 24.14 -11.39 24.29
C SER A 187 22.71 -11.18 24.79
N GLY A 188 21.71 -11.89 24.22
CA GLY A 188 20.32 -11.82 24.63
C GLY A 188 19.34 -11.58 23.49
N GLU A 189 18.12 -11.15 23.84
CA GLU A 189 17.10 -10.75 22.88
C GLU A 189 17.36 -9.32 22.39
N HIS A 190 17.29 -9.14 21.08
CA HIS A 190 17.39 -7.84 20.41
C HIS A 190 16.06 -7.51 19.73
N ILE A 191 15.67 -6.25 19.82
CA ILE A 191 14.47 -5.71 19.21
C ILE A 191 14.87 -4.55 18.30
N LEU A 192 14.41 -4.58 17.05
CA LEU A 192 14.51 -3.46 16.12
C LEU A 192 13.10 -2.89 15.95
N THR A 193 12.95 -1.59 16.17
CA THR A 193 11.68 -0.89 16.01
C THR A 193 11.50 -0.33 14.61
N TYR A 194 10.29 0.02 14.24
CA TYR A 194 9.99 0.76 13.01
C TYR A 194 10.70 2.12 13.02
N GLY A 195 10.78 2.76 14.19
CA GLY A 195 11.52 4.01 14.38
C GLY A 195 13.00 3.88 14.10
N ASP A 196 13.65 2.80 14.54
CA ASP A 196 15.06 2.56 14.25
C ASP A 196 15.35 2.47 12.75
N VAL A 197 14.38 1.99 11.97
CA VAL A 197 14.53 1.81 10.52
C VAL A 197 14.17 3.07 9.73
N PHE A 198 13.08 3.77 10.10
CA PHE A 198 12.47 4.78 9.23
C PHE A 198 12.38 6.19 9.80
N HIS A 199 12.52 6.39 11.13
CA HIS A 199 12.30 7.71 11.73
C HIS A 199 13.23 8.78 11.15
N GLN A 200 14.53 8.49 11.01
CA GLN A 200 15.49 9.43 10.46
C GLN A 200 15.14 9.82 9.01
N ASN A 201 14.70 8.85 8.21
CA ASN A 201 14.24 9.12 6.85
C ASN A 201 13.01 10.06 6.84
N GLU A 202 12.05 9.88 7.76
CA GLU A 202 10.89 10.79 7.88
C GLU A 202 11.31 12.22 8.19
N VAL A 203 12.28 12.41 9.08
CA VAL A 203 12.85 13.73 9.42
C VAL A 203 13.52 14.37 8.20
N GLU A 204 14.42 13.65 7.55
CA GLU A 204 15.19 14.14 6.40
C GLU A 204 14.32 14.47 5.20
N GLN A 205 13.36 13.60 4.88
CA GLN A 205 12.42 13.82 3.77
C GLN A 205 11.48 15.01 4.04
N SER A 206 11.09 15.24 5.30
CA SER A 206 10.31 16.43 5.66
C SER A 206 11.11 17.72 5.43
N HIS A 207 12.36 17.78 5.88
CA HIS A 207 13.24 18.92 5.62
C HIS A 207 13.48 19.13 4.13
N TYR A 208 13.71 18.07 3.37
CA TYR A 208 13.85 18.17 1.92
C TYR A 208 12.58 18.73 1.27
N ASN A 209 11.42 18.17 1.59
CA ASN A 209 10.15 18.54 0.95
C ASN A 209 9.74 19.99 1.24
N PHE A 210 9.90 20.46 2.48
CA PHE A 210 9.33 21.74 2.92
C PHE A 210 10.34 22.88 3.01
N GLU A 211 11.63 22.60 3.10
CA GLU A 211 12.65 23.62 3.35
C GLU A 211 13.73 23.66 2.28
N ALA A 212 14.23 22.52 1.82
CA ALA A 212 15.40 22.46 0.93
C ALA A 212 15.05 22.28 -0.56
N SER A 213 13.84 21.89 -0.91
CA SER A 213 13.43 21.71 -2.30
C SER A 213 13.40 23.05 -3.06
N ASP A 214 13.74 23.01 -4.35
CA ASP A 214 13.70 24.15 -5.25
C ASP A 214 12.52 24.00 -6.21
N PRO A 215 11.37 24.66 -5.94
CA PRO A 215 10.16 24.52 -6.76
C PRO A 215 10.36 24.87 -8.24
N GLU A 216 11.20 25.86 -8.55
CA GLU A 216 11.44 26.26 -9.94
C GLU A 216 12.18 25.16 -10.72
N LYS A 217 13.16 24.51 -10.09
CA LYS A 217 13.86 23.38 -10.72
C LYS A 217 12.94 22.17 -10.88
N LEU A 218 12.13 21.87 -9.86
CA LEU A 218 11.18 20.76 -9.92
C LEU A 218 10.14 20.94 -11.03
N LEU A 219 9.61 22.16 -11.21
CA LEU A 219 8.70 22.48 -12.31
C LEU A 219 9.37 22.30 -13.68
N LYS A 220 10.62 22.75 -13.84
CA LYS A 220 11.36 22.54 -15.10
C LYS A 220 11.62 21.06 -15.39
N GLN A 221 11.87 20.24 -14.35
CA GLN A 221 11.98 18.81 -14.50
C GLN A 221 10.64 18.17 -14.91
N PHE A 222 9.53 18.61 -14.30
CA PHE A 222 8.19 18.17 -14.67
C PHE A 222 7.91 18.46 -16.15
N ASP A 223 8.12 19.69 -16.61
CA ASP A 223 7.91 20.09 -18.00
C ASP A 223 8.78 19.27 -18.98
N TYR A 224 10.03 18.99 -18.58
CA TYR A 224 10.93 18.15 -19.36
C TYR A 224 10.39 16.74 -19.50
N PHE A 225 10.03 16.09 -18.40
CA PHE A 225 9.52 14.71 -18.44
C PHE A 225 8.14 14.61 -19.11
N GLU A 226 7.29 15.62 -18.97
CA GLU A 226 6.02 15.69 -19.69
C GLU A 226 6.24 15.74 -21.19
N SER A 227 7.13 16.61 -21.65
CA SER A 227 7.47 16.74 -23.08
C SER A 227 8.08 15.46 -23.65
N GLU A 228 8.95 14.80 -22.88
CA GLU A 228 9.58 13.55 -23.28
C GLU A 228 8.58 12.39 -23.35
N ALA A 229 7.65 12.32 -22.40
CA ALA A 229 6.57 11.33 -22.44
C ALA A 229 5.69 11.50 -23.70
N LYS A 230 5.30 12.74 -24.02
CA LYS A 230 4.54 13.05 -25.25
C LYS A 230 5.33 12.63 -26.50
N ARG A 231 6.61 13.00 -26.57
CA ARG A 231 7.48 12.59 -27.70
C ARG A 231 7.56 11.07 -27.87
N LEU A 232 7.66 10.32 -26.79
CA LEU A 232 7.72 8.85 -26.85
C LEU A 232 6.38 8.23 -27.30
N MET A 233 5.26 8.81 -26.88
CA MET A 233 3.94 8.36 -27.36
C MET A 233 3.76 8.58 -28.87
N ASP A 234 4.31 9.67 -29.42
CA ASP A 234 4.23 9.97 -30.85
C ASP A 234 5.13 9.06 -31.72
N LEU A 235 6.01 8.26 -31.11
CA LEU A 235 6.88 7.30 -31.81
C LEU A 235 6.21 5.92 -32.02
N ASN A 236 5.07 5.66 -31.39
CA ASN A 236 4.29 4.42 -31.52
C ASN A 236 3.04 4.66 -32.35
#